data_0fadd6e27d69eec91252602719219353
#
_entry.id   0fadd6e27d69eec91252602719219353
#
_cell.length_a   1.000
_cell.length_b   1.000
_cell.length_c   1.000
_cell.angle_alpha   90.00
_cell.angle_beta   90.00
_cell.angle_gamma   90.00
#
_symmetry.space_group_name_H-M   'P 1'
#
loop_
_entity.id
_entity.type
_entity.pdbx_description
1 polymer ?
#
loop_
_entity_poly.entity_id
_entity_poly.type
_entity_poly.pdbx_seq_one_letter_code
_entity_poly.pdbx_strand_id
1 'polypeptide(L)'
;TRNDEETKRILQNAIILFVHANPDGQELVSNWYMRNSDTLKRSKANLPRLYQKYIGHDNNRDFYMMNMSESVNMSRQQYIEWMPQILYNHHQAGPEGTVVAGPPYRDPFNYVYDPLLVTGIDALGAAMSSRLNAEGKPGYTMKSGSAYSTWWNGGLRTTAYYHNIIGLLTEIIGDPSPSSIPLVPNRLIPNASTPFPIMPQKWFFKNSIDYSLSLHYAV
;
A
#
# COMPACT_ATOMS: atom_id res chain seq x y z
N THR A 1 -3.87 -13.78 16.00
CA THR A 1 -5.00 -12.83 16.05
C THR A 1 -5.06 -12.18 17.42
N ARG A 2 -5.20 -10.87 17.48
CA ARG A 2 -5.45 -10.13 18.73
C ARG A 2 -6.82 -10.51 19.29
N ASN A 3 -6.96 -10.46 20.60
CA ASN A 3 -8.22 -10.78 21.29
C ASN A 3 -8.83 -9.52 21.97
N ASP A 4 -8.51 -8.34 21.46
CA ASP A 4 -9.09 -7.07 21.91
C ASP A 4 -10.47 -6.82 21.29
N GLU A 5 -11.23 -5.93 21.89
CA GLU A 5 -12.62 -5.64 21.48
C GLU A 5 -12.71 -5.02 20.09
N GLU A 6 -11.71 -4.24 19.68
CA GLU A 6 -11.68 -3.66 18.32
C GLU A 6 -11.53 -4.75 17.27
N THR A 7 -10.60 -5.68 17.45
CA THR A 7 -10.41 -6.83 16.56
C THR A 7 -11.66 -7.70 16.47
N LYS A 8 -12.29 -7.99 17.62
CA LYS A 8 -13.54 -8.76 17.66
C LYS A 8 -14.65 -8.08 16.88
N ARG A 9 -14.83 -6.78 17.08
CA ARG A 9 -15.84 -5.99 16.38
C ARG A 9 -15.63 -6.01 14.86
N ILE A 10 -14.38 -5.87 14.41
CA ILE A 10 -14.06 -5.94 12.98
C ILE A 10 -14.42 -7.32 12.42
N LEU A 11 -13.95 -8.40 13.05
CA LEU A 11 -14.18 -9.76 12.56
C LEU A 11 -15.65 -10.22 12.65
N GLN A 12 -16.46 -9.58 13.48
CA GLN A 12 -17.90 -9.81 13.52
C GLN A 12 -18.66 -9.13 12.37
N ASN A 13 -18.09 -8.08 11.78
CA ASN A 13 -18.76 -7.24 10.79
C ASN A 13 -18.12 -7.28 9.39
N ALA A 14 -16.94 -7.87 9.24
CA ALA A 14 -16.22 -7.92 7.99
C ALA A 14 -15.65 -9.31 7.69
N ILE A 15 -15.70 -9.70 6.43
CA ILE A 15 -14.95 -10.83 5.89
C ILE A 15 -13.66 -10.27 5.32
N ILE A 16 -12.52 -10.77 5.81
CA ILE A 16 -11.21 -10.33 5.37
C ILE A 16 -10.56 -11.45 4.55
N LEU A 17 -10.31 -11.18 3.28
CA LEU A 17 -9.58 -12.06 2.39
C LEU A 17 -8.15 -11.56 2.26
N PHE A 18 -7.19 -12.41 2.59
CA PHE A 18 -5.78 -12.11 2.37
C PHE A 18 -5.27 -12.86 1.15
N VAL A 19 -4.95 -12.12 0.09
CA VAL A 19 -4.47 -12.68 -1.18
C VAL A 19 -3.00 -12.34 -1.36
N HIS A 20 -2.18 -13.36 -1.55
CA HIS A 20 -0.76 -13.17 -1.85
C HIS A 20 -0.56 -12.98 -3.36
N ALA A 21 -0.23 -11.75 -3.77
CA ALA A 21 -0.16 -11.37 -5.18
C ALA A 21 1.05 -11.94 -5.93
N ASN A 22 2.17 -12.20 -5.25
CA ASN A 22 3.41 -12.65 -5.88
C ASN A 22 4.22 -13.56 -4.93
N PRO A 23 3.80 -14.81 -4.71
CA PRO A 23 4.48 -15.72 -3.80
C PRO A 23 5.90 -16.07 -4.25
N ASP A 24 6.11 -16.31 -5.55
CA ASP A 24 7.43 -16.62 -6.11
C ASP A 24 8.41 -15.44 -5.95
N GLY A 25 7.93 -14.23 -6.16
CA GLY A 25 8.73 -13.02 -5.97
C GLY A 25 9.11 -12.81 -4.51
N GLN A 26 8.19 -13.05 -3.59
CA GLN A 26 8.49 -12.98 -2.16
C GLN A 26 9.54 -14.02 -1.76
N GLU A 27 9.41 -15.25 -2.21
CA GLU A 27 10.38 -16.30 -1.92
C GLU A 27 11.77 -15.95 -2.46
N LEU A 28 11.84 -15.49 -3.71
CA LEU A 28 13.08 -15.06 -4.33
C LEU A 28 13.78 -13.96 -3.52
N VAL A 29 13.05 -12.89 -3.20
CA VAL A 29 13.60 -11.74 -2.48
C VAL A 29 13.99 -12.11 -1.06
N SER A 30 13.16 -12.89 -0.36
CA SER A 30 13.41 -13.33 1.01
C SER A 30 14.64 -14.22 1.09
N ASN A 31 14.75 -15.22 0.24
CA ASN A 31 15.89 -16.14 0.21
C ASN A 31 17.19 -15.42 -0.17
N TRP A 32 17.10 -14.47 -1.12
CA TRP A 32 18.26 -13.65 -1.47
C TRP A 32 18.71 -12.77 -0.31
N TYR A 33 17.81 -12.12 0.39
CA TYR A 33 18.12 -11.30 1.55
C TYR A 33 18.71 -12.15 2.69
N MET A 34 18.16 -13.33 2.94
CA MET A 34 18.55 -14.22 4.02
C MET A 34 19.81 -15.07 3.73
N ARG A 35 20.36 -15.01 2.50
CA ARG A 35 21.53 -15.81 2.11
C ARG A 35 22.78 -15.58 2.96
N ASN A 36 22.85 -14.44 3.62
CA ASN A 36 23.95 -14.11 4.53
C ASN A 36 23.50 -14.33 5.99
N SER A 37 24.24 -15.19 6.72
CA SER A 37 23.98 -15.45 8.14
C SER A 37 24.21 -14.20 9.00
N ASP A 38 25.19 -13.36 8.63
CA ASP A 38 25.46 -12.09 9.27
C ASP A 38 24.36 -11.07 8.90
N THR A 39 23.55 -10.72 9.88
CA THR A 39 22.41 -9.81 9.69
C THR A 39 22.80 -8.41 9.19
N LEU A 40 24.01 -7.94 9.54
CA LEU A 40 24.53 -6.64 9.13
C LEU A 40 24.96 -6.60 7.65
N LYS A 41 25.18 -7.77 7.05
CA LYS A 41 25.57 -7.91 5.64
C LYS A 41 24.40 -8.30 4.73
N ARG A 42 23.23 -8.44 5.27
CA ARG A 42 22.03 -8.74 4.47
C ARG A 42 21.65 -7.58 3.58
N SER A 43 21.37 -7.88 2.32
CA SER A 43 21.01 -6.86 1.32
C SER A 43 20.15 -7.45 0.21
N LYS A 44 19.26 -6.65 -0.35
CA LYS A 44 18.48 -6.96 -1.57
C LYS A 44 19.24 -6.62 -2.86
N ALA A 45 20.42 -5.99 -2.74
CA ALA A 45 21.22 -5.61 -3.91
C ALA A 45 21.59 -6.80 -4.79
N ASN A 46 21.68 -6.55 -6.08
CA ASN A 46 22.10 -7.53 -7.09
C ASN A 46 21.24 -8.82 -7.13
N LEU A 47 19.93 -8.70 -6.94
CA LEU A 47 19.01 -9.78 -7.21
C LEU A 47 19.25 -10.31 -8.64
N PRO A 48 19.34 -11.66 -8.86
CA PRO A 48 19.77 -12.23 -10.15
C PRO A 48 18.73 -12.09 -11.26
N ARG A 49 17.53 -11.70 -10.94
CA ARG A 49 16.39 -11.48 -11.85
C ARG A 49 15.33 -10.60 -11.21
N LEU A 50 14.35 -10.18 -12.02
CA LEU A 50 13.19 -9.47 -11.50
C LEU A 50 12.38 -10.36 -10.56
N TYR A 51 11.72 -9.75 -9.60
CA TYR A 51 10.83 -10.44 -8.66
C TYR A 51 9.54 -10.97 -9.32
N GLN A 52 9.21 -10.55 -10.55
CA GLN A 52 8.20 -11.20 -11.40
C GLN A 52 8.87 -12.34 -12.18
N LYS A 53 8.69 -13.55 -11.70
CA LYS A 53 9.46 -14.71 -12.13
C LYS A 53 9.24 -15.11 -13.59
N TYR A 54 8.03 -15.01 -14.08
CA TYR A 54 7.61 -15.60 -15.35
C TYR A 54 7.50 -14.57 -16.49
N ILE A 55 7.19 -13.34 -16.16
CA ILE A 55 7.03 -12.24 -17.11
C ILE A 55 7.94 -11.09 -16.68
N GLY A 56 8.61 -10.46 -17.63
CA GLY A 56 9.60 -9.42 -17.40
C GLY A 56 9.02 -8.04 -17.08
N HIS A 57 7.80 -7.95 -16.53
CA HIS A 57 7.18 -6.70 -16.13
C HIS A 57 6.44 -6.82 -14.80
N ASP A 58 6.10 -5.69 -14.18
CA ASP A 58 5.39 -5.59 -12.93
C ASP A 58 3.96 -6.16 -13.05
N ASN A 59 3.57 -7.10 -12.18
CA ASN A 59 2.22 -7.64 -12.16
C ASN A 59 1.17 -6.56 -11.81
N ASN A 60 1.54 -5.51 -11.08
CA ASN A 60 0.68 -4.35 -10.87
C ASN A 60 0.55 -3.43 -12.11
N ARG A 61 0.90 -3.94 -13.29
CA ARG A 61 0.66 -3.34 -14.61
C ARG A 61 -0.10 -4.27 -15.55
N ASP A 62 -0.57 -5.41 -15.03
CA ASP A 62 -1.14 -6.50 -15.84
C ASP A 62 -2.65 -6.69 -15.65
N PHE A 63 -3.30 -5.95 -14.77
CA PHE A 63 -4.71 -6.18 -14.40
C PHE A 63 -5.74 -5.83 -15.50
N TYR A 64 -5.34 -5.12 -16.54
CA TYR A 64 -6.20 -4.88 -17.72
C TYR A 64 -5.99 -5.92 -18.83
N MET A 65 -4.81 -6.54 -18.90
CA MET A 65 -4.48 -7.54 -19.94
C MET A 65 -4.53 -8.97 -19.41
N MET A 66 -4.23 -9.16 -18.11
CA MET A 66 -4.24 -10.48 -17.45
C MET A 66 -3.35 -11.53 -18.15
N ASN A 67 -2.13 -11.16 -18.51
CA ASN A 67 -1.17 -12.07 -19.14
C ASN A 67 -0.52 -13.04 -18.14
N MET A 68 -0.47 -12.66 -16.87
CA MET A 68 0.12 -13.45 -15.80
C MET A 68 -0.93 -14.32 -15.12
N SER A 69 -0.60 -15.55 -14.79
CA SER A 69 -1.48 -16.46 -14.04
C SER A 69 -1.91 -15.86 -12.70
N GLU A 70 -1.02 -15.13 -12.04
CA GLU A 70 -1.30 -14.43 -10.79
C GLU A 70 -2.38 -13.36 -11.00
N SER A 71 -2.30 -12.56 -12.06
CA SER A 71 -3.30 -11.53 -12.38
C SER A 71 -4.66 -12.16 -12.70
N VAL A 72 -4.67 -13.26 -13.48
CA VAL A 72 -5.89 -14.02 -13.78
C VAL A 72 -6.53 -14.56 -12.49
N ASN A 73 -5.75 -15.22 -11.65
CA ASN A 73 -6.25 -15.83 -10.42
C ASN A 73 -6.77 -14.76 -9.45
N MET A 74 -6.06 -13.65 -9.29
CA MET A 74 -6.50 -12.55 -8.44
C MET A 74 -7.78 -11.90 -8.97
N SER A 75 -7.84 -11.64 -10.28
CA SER A 75 -9.03 -11.05 -10.90
C SER A 75 -10.25 -11.93 -10.78
N ARG A 76 -10.07 -13.25 -10.90
CA ARG A 76 -11.16 -14.21 -10.67
C ARG A 76 -11.70 -14.10 -9.24
N GLN A 77 -10.82 -14.08 -8.24
CA GLN A 77 -11.24 -13.92 -6.84
C GLN A 77 -11.96 -12.59 -6.60
N GLN A 78 -11.44 -11.51 -7.16
CA GLN A 78 -11.92 -10.15 -6.91
C GLN A 78 -13.21 -9.81 -7.66
N TYR A 79 -13.36 -10.26 -8.90
CA TYR A 79 -14.43 -9.79 -9.79
C TYR A 79 -15.49 -10.84 -10.10
N ILE A 80 -15.28 -12.11 -9.71
CA ILE A 80 -16.21 -13.21 -9.98
C ILE A 80 -16.65 -13.89 -8.68
N GLU A 81 -15.70 -14.33 -7.85
CA GLU A 81 -16.00 -15.19 -6.70
C GLU A 81 -16.48 -14.37 -5.48
N TRP A 82 -15.81 -13.27 -5.15
CA TRP A 82 -16.07 -12.53 -3.92
C TRP A 82 -16.65 -11.13 -4.09
N MET A 83 -16.31 -10.41 -5.14
CA MET A 83 -16.74 -9.04 -5.40
C MET A 83 -16.67 -8.15 -4.14
N PRO A 84 -15.49 -7.95 -3.55
CA PRO A 84 -15.35 -7.24 -2.29
C PRO A 84 -15.77 -5.76 -2.43
N GLN A 85 -16.21 -5.15 -1.34
CA GLN A 85 -16.51 -3.72 -1.30
C GLN A 85 -15.24 -2.87 -1.33
N ILE A 86 -14.18 -3.38 -0.69
CA ILE A 86 -12.89 -2.69 -0.57
C ILE A 86 -11.77 -3.64 -1.02
N LEU A 87 -10.86 -3.13 -1.84
CA LEU A 87 -9.62 -3.80 -2.21
C LEU A 87 -8.46 -2.96 -1.72
N TYR A 88 -7.63 -3.51 -0.82
CA TYR A 88 -6.49 -2.79 -0.28
C TYR A 88 -5.17 -3.38 -0.77
N ASN A 89 -4.43 -2.62 -1.54
CA ASN A 89 -3.11 -2.94 -2.06
C ASN A 89 -2.04 -2.18 -1.27
N HIS A 90 -1.21 -2.88 -0.53
CA HIS A 90 -0.20 -2.28 0.35
C HIS A 90 1.21 -2.49 -0.24
N HIS A 91 1.88 -1.41 -0.57
CA HIS A 91 3.18 -1.34 -1.22
C HIS A 91 4.24 -0.71 -0.31
N GLN A 92 5.51 -0.73 -0.76
CA GLN A 92 6.65 -0.31 0.03
C GLN A 92 7.63 0.60 -0.72
N ALA A 93 7.14 1.72 -1.24
CA ALA A 93 7.97 2.74 -1.90
C ALA A 93 7.41 4.15 -1.64
N GLY A 94 7.30 4.54 -0.37
CA GLY A 94 6.79 5.85 0.03
C GLY A 94 7.69 7.00 -0.44
N PRO A 95 7.12 8.20 -0.65
CA PRO A 95 7.90 9.38 -1.03
C PRO A 95 8.90 9.77 0.05
N GLU A 96 10.09 10.23 -0.34
CA GLU A 96 11.11 10.71 0.58
C GLU A 96 10.58 11.79 1.55
N GLY A 97 11.04 11.75 2.79
CA GLY A 97 10.60 12.68 3.84
C GLY A 97 9.18 12.41 4.37
N THR A 98 8.60 11.27 4.02
CA THR A 98 7.32 10.78 4.58
C THR A 98 7.46 9.35 5.05
N VAL A 99 6.48 8.84 5.79
CA VAL A 99 6.42 7.42 6.19
C VAL A 99 5.57 6.62 5.21
N VAL A 100 4.39 7.14 4.90
CA VAL A 100 3.42 6.45 4.06
C VAL A 100 2.61 7.43 3.25
N ALA A 101 2.38 7.09 1.99
CA ALA A 101 1.46 7.79 1.11
C ALA A 101 0.21 6.94 0.88
N GLY A 102 -0.95 7.58 0.84
CA GLY A 102 -2.24 6.91 0.65
C GLY A 102 -3.35 7.86 0.21
N PRO A 103 -4.61 7.37 0.22
CA PRO A 103 -5.75 8.22 -0.11
C PRO A 103 -5.99 9.34 0.93
N PRO A 104 -6.73 10.40 0.60
CA PRO A 104 -7.27 10.77 -0.71
C PRO A 104 -6.22 10.98 -1.77
N TYR A 105 -6.53 10.62 -3.02
CA TYR A 105 -5.59 10.78 -4.13
C TYR A 105 -5.78 12.12 -4.85
N ARG A 106 -4.81 12.47 -5.69
CA ARG A 106 -4.84 13.69 -6.50
C ARG A 106 -5.61 13.50 -7.80
N ASP A 107 -6.07 14.59 -8.35
CA ASP A 107 -6.57 14.64 -9.73
C ASP A 107 -5.44 14.39 -10.78
N PRO A 108 -5.82 13.96 -12.00
CA PRO A 108 -7.20 13.70 -12.45
C PRO A 108 -7.67 12.29 -12.12
N PHE A 109 -8.95 12.17 -11.75
CA PHE A 109 -9.67 10.90 -11.78
C PHE A 109 -10.22 10.65 -13.18
N ASN A 110 -10.42 9.37 -13.53
CA ASN A 110 -11.07 9.04 -14.79
C ASN A 110 -12.56 9.41 -14.72
N TYR A 111 -13.08 10.00 -15.78
CA TYR A 111 -14.44 10.54 -15.86
C TYR A 111 -15.55 9.49 -15.76
N VAL A 112 -15.25 8.22 -15.96
CA VAL A 112 -16.23 7.12 -15.90
C VAL A 112 -16.47 6.59 -14.49
N TYR A 113 -15.72 7.05 -13.49
CA TYR A 113 -15.90 6.56 -12.12
C TYR A 113 -17.19 7.11 -11.51
N ASP A 114 -17.90 6.23 -10.81
CA ASP A 114 -19.07 6.63 -10.03
C ASP A 114 -18.67 7.64 -8.94
N PRO A 115 -19.43 8.73 -8.75
CA PRO A 115 -19.13 9.71 -7.71
C PRO A 115 -19.06 9.12 -6.28
N LEU A 116 -19.83 8.08 -5.98
CA LEU A 116 -19.77 7.39 -4.68
C LEU A 116 -18.46 6.65 -4.47
N LEU A 117 -17.85 6.17 -5.55
CA LEU A 117 -16.52 5.56 -5.48
C LEU A 117 -15.47 6.58 -5.04
N VAL A 118 -15.47 7.76 -5.65
CA VAL A 118 -14.51 8.84 -5.32
C VAL A 118 -14.67 9.28 -3.87
N THR A 119 -15.89 9.55 -3.44
CA THR A 119 -16.18 9.95 -2.05
C THR A 119 -15.88 8.84 -1.05
N GLY A 120 -16.09 7.57 -1.43
CA GLY A 120 -15.72 6.41 -0.61
C GLY A 120 -14.20 6.30 -0.41
N ILE A 121 -13.40 6.53 -1.45
CA ILE A 121 -11.94 6.59 -1.36
C ILE A 121 -11.50 7.70 -0.39
N ASP A 122 -12.11 8.87 -0.50
CA ASP A 122 -11.81 10.01 0.35
C ASP A 122 -12.17 9.73 1.82
N ALA A 123 -13.32 9.11 2.07
CA ALA A 123 -13.77 8.75 3.41
C ALA A 123 -12.79 7.77 4.09
N LEU A 124 -12.36 6.72 3.38
CA LEU A 124 -11.38 5.77 3.90
C LEU A 124 -10.01 6.41 4.08
N GLY A 125 -9.59 7.27 3.17
CA GLY A 125 -8.35 8.03 3.32
C GLY A 125 -8.36 8.94 4.54
N ALA A 126 -9.47 9.60 4.81
CA ALA A 126 -9.66 10.41 6.01
C ALA A 126 -9.62 9.54 7.28
N ALA A 127 -10.22 8.36 7.27
CA ALA A 127 -10.16 7.41 8.41
C ALA A 127 -8.72 6.96 8.70
N MET A 128 -7.96 6.60 7.65
CA MET A 128 -6.55 6.21 7.76
C MET A 128 -5.69 7.33 8.37
N SER A 129 -5.81 8.54 7.83
CA SER A 129 -5.07 9.72 8.32
C SER A 129 -5.45 10.05 9.76
N SER A 130 -6.74 10.06 10.09
CA SER A 130 -7.24 10.34 11.42
C SER A 130 -6.74 9.31 12.45
N ARG A 131 -6.71 8.03 12.09
CA ARG A 131 -6.19 6.97 12.95
C ARG A 131 -4.72 7.19 13.30
N LEU A 132 -3.88 7.43 12.30
CA LEU A 132 -2.46 7.70 12.54
C LEU A 132 -2.24 8.97 13.36
N ASN A 133 -2.99 10.03 13.09
CA ASN A 133 -2.91 11.26 13.85
C ASN A 133 -3.32 11.06 15.33
N ALA A 134 -4.39 10.31 15.58
CA ALA A 134 -4.85 9.99 16.94
C ALA A 134 -3.85 9.12 17.71
N GLU A 135 -3.10 8.27 17.01
CA GLU A 135 -2.03 7.46 17.61
C GLU A 135 -0.68 8.20 17.69
N GLY A 136 -0.61 9.48 17.33
CA GLY A 136 0.64 10.25 17.36
C GLY A 136 1.67 9.78 16.33
N LYS A 137 1.23 9.20 15.21
CA LYS A 137 2.06 8.65 14.12
C LYS A 137 2.15 9.62 12.94
N PRO A 138 3.18 10.49 12.88
CA PRO A 138 3.36 11.47 11.82
C PRO A 138 3.79 10.85 10.50
N GLY A 139 3.75 11.64 9.41
CA GLY A 139 4.35 11.28 8.12
C GLY A 139 3.39 10.59 7.12
N TYR A 140 2.07 10.62 7.36
CA TYR A 140 1.10 10.26 6.34
C TYR A 140 0.95 11.39 5.33
N THR A 141 1.10 11.08 4.03
CA THR A 141 0.89 12.04 2.95
C THR A 141 -0.18 11.56 1.97
N MET A 142 -0.95 12.49 1.43
CA MET A 142 -2.11 12.25 0.59
C MET A 142 -2.17 13.26 -0.57
N LYS A 143 -3.16 13.17 -1.43
CA LYS A 143 -3.40 14.15 -2.51
C LYS A 143 -2.14 14.37 -3.35
N SER A 144 -1.72 15.62 -3.55
CA SER A 144 -0.50 16.00 -4.28
C SER A 144 0.81 15.63 -3.59
N GLY A 145 0.75 15.10 -2.36
CA GLY A 145 1.95 14.60 -1.66
C GLY A 145 2.55 13.35 -2.27
N SER A 146 1.82 12.65 -3.14
CA SER A 146 2.31 11.52 -3.93
C SER A 146 1.90 11.61 -5.39
N ALA A 147 2.58 10.87 -6.26
CA ALA A 147 2.39 10.92 -7.71
C ALA A 147 1.49 9.82 -8.27
N TYR A 148 0.61 9.22 -7.46
CA TYR A 148 -0.29 8.17 -7.94
C TYR A 148 -1.17 8.64 -9.09
N SER A 149 -1.30 7.78 -10.11
CA SER A 149 -2.29 7.97 -11.15
C SER A 149 -3.63 7.36 -10.70
N THR A 150 -4.71 8.12 -10.85
CA THR A 150 -6.09 7.66 -10.66
C THR A 150 -6.83 7.56 -12.00
N TRP A 151 -6.13 7.77 -13.08
CA TRP A 151 -6.66 7.73 -14.45
C TRP A 151 -6.47 6.39 -15.14
N TRP A 152 -5.27 5.79 -14.98
CA TRP A 152 -4.87 4.63 -15.74
C TRP A 152 -5.50 3.33 -15.18
N ASN A 153 -5.95 2.45 -16.08
CA ASN A 153 -6.74 1.27 -15.75
C ASN A 153 -5.94 -0.03 -15.49
N GLY A 154 -4.63 -0.01 -15.57
CA GLY A 154 -3.83 -1.26 -15.58
C GLY A 154 -3.28 -1.70 -14.23
N GLY A 155 -3.42 -0.89 -13.19
CA GLY A 155 -3.00 -1.26 -11.84
C GLY A 155 -4.11 -1.98 -11.07
N LEU A 156 -3.76 -2.80 -10.09
CA LEU A 156 -4.71 -3.54 -9.25
C LEU A 156 -5.77 -2.62 -8.64
N ARG A 157 -5.34 -1.53 -8.02
CA ARG A 157 -6.21 -0.54 -7.41
C ARG A 157 -7.17 0.10 -8.42
N THR A 158 -6.63 0.57 -9.54
CA THR A 158 -7.41 1.35 -10.51
C THR A 158 -8.32 0.47 -11.37
N THR A 159 -7.96 -0.79 -11.61
CA THR A 159 -8.87 -1.75 -12.26
C THR A 159 -10.11 -2.00 -11.39
N ALA A 160 -9.95 -2.04 -10.07
CA ALA A 160 -11.06 -2.19 -9.13
C ALA A 160 -12.12 -1.08 -9.29
N TYR A 161 -11.72 0.14 -9.61
CA TYR A 161 -12.64 1.27 -9.81
C TYR A 161 -13.65 1.02 -10.94
N TYR A 162 -13.23 0.36 -12.02
CA TYR A 162 -14.11 -0.01 -13.13
C TYR A 162 -15.09 -1.14 -12.80
N HIS A 163 -14.96 -1.74 -11.62
CA HIS A 163 -15.85 -2.77 -11.07
C HIS A 163 -16.63 -2.26 -9.85
N ASN A 164 -16.68 -0.95 -9.63
CA ASN A 164 -17.32 -0.31 -8.48
C ASN A 164 -16.80 -0.80 -7.11
N ILE A 165 -15.52 -1.17 -7.06
CA ILE A 165 -14.83 -1.57 -5.84
C ILE A 165 -13.93 -0.42 -5.39
N ILE A 166 -14.00 -0.06 -4.11
CA ILE A 166 -13.13 0.97 -3.54
C ILE A 166 -11.70 0.42 -3.46
N GLY A 167 -10.86 0.76 -4.44
CA GLY A 167 -9.47 0.37 -4.50
C GLY A 167 -8.57 1.30 -3.69
N LEU A 168 -7.83 0.76 -2.73
CA LEU A 168 -6.87 1.50 -1.94
C LEU A 168 -5.45 1.07 -2.28
N LEU A 169 -4.53 2.02 -2.33
CA LEU A 169 -3.10 1.80 -2.41
C LEU A 169 -2.41 2.66 -1.37
N THR A 170 -1.55 2.06 -0.59
CA THR A 170 -0.60 2.80 0.24
C THR A 170 0.82 2.39 -0.09
N GLU A 171 1.73 3.36 -0.03
CA GLU A 171 3.17 3.16 -0.19
C GLU A 171 3.87 3.55 1.10
N ILE A 172 4.45 2.59 1.79
CA ILE A 172 5.13 2.80 3.07
C ILE A 172 6.65 2.57 2.93
N ILE A 173 7.44 3.10 3.85
CA ILE A 173 8.86 2.73 3.97
C ILE A 173 8.96 1.24 4.32
N GLY A 174 9.48 0.42 3.43
CA GLY A 174 9.46 -1.05 3.56
C GLY A 174 10.83 -1.73 3.44
N ASP A 175 11.93 -1.02 3.65
CA ASP A 175 13.25 -1.68 3.63
C ASP A 175 13.44 -2.49 4.92
N PRO A 176 13.81 -3.78 4.85
CA PRO A 176 14.12 -4.59 6.01
C PRO A 176 15.40 -4.16 6.73
N SER A 177 16.29 -3.45 6.03
CA SER A 177 17.49 -2.85 6.62
C SER A 177 17.14 -1.53 7.29
N PRO A 178 17.76 -1.18 8.42
CA PRO A 178 17.58 0.14 9.02
C PRO A 178 17.87 1.24 8.00
N SER A 179 16.96 2.18 7.87
CA SER A 179 17.08 3.34 6.99
C SER A 179 16.91 4.64 7.78
N SER A 180 17.03 5.76 7.11
CA SER A 180 16.75 7.05 7.74
C SER A 180 15.67 7.76 6.93
N ILE A 181 14.75 8.40 7.61
CA ILE A 181 13.89 9.41 6.98
C ILE A 181 14.77 10.63 6.75
N PRO A 182 15.03 11.02 5.50
CA PRO A 182 15.92 12.13 5.19
C PRO A 182 15.28 13.48 5.51
N LEU A 183 16.12 14.50 5.61
CA LEU A 183 15.67 15.88 5.69
C LEU A 183 15.18 16.33 4.31
N VAL A 184 13.89 16.54 4.18
CA VAL A 184 13.25 17.16 3.00
C VAL A 184 12.52 18.42 3.47
N PRO A 185 13.13 19.61 3.39
CA PRO A 185 12.62 20.83 4.01
C PRO A 185 11.15 21.14 3.68
N ASN A 186 10.76 21.01 2.42
CA ASN A 186 9.38 21.25 1.98
C ASN A 186 8.35 20.26 2.55
N ARG A 187 8.80 19.11 3.04
CA ARG A 187 7.96 18.09 3.68
C ARG A 187 7.76 18.32 5.18
N LEU A 188 8.52 19.24 5.79
CA LEU A 188 8.40 19.57 7.20
C LEU A 188 7.35 20.65 7.48
N ILE A 189 6.85 21.30 6.44
CA ILE A 189 5.82 22.34 6.58
C ILE A 189 4.44 21.66 6.50
N PRO A 190 3.63 21.71 7.58
CA PRO A 190 2.29 21.17 7.55
C PRO A 190 1.44 21.79 6.43
N ASN A 191 0.73 20.96 5.70
CA ASN A 191 -0.16 21.41 4.63
C ASN A 191 -1.30 20.38 4.43
N ALA A 192 -2.22 20.67 3.51
CA ALA A 192 -3.39 19.82 3.26
C ALA A 192 -3.04 18.42 2.71
N SER A 193 -1.83 18.20 2.19
CA SER A 193 -1.37 16.89 1.75
C SER A 193 -0.62 16.14 2.85
N THR A 194 0.04 16.84 3.76
CA THR A 194 0.80 16.26 4.88
C THR A 194 0.52 17.09 6.14
N PRO A 195 -0.63 16.87 6.80
CA PRO A 195 -1.03 17.71 7.93
C PRO A 195 -0.17 17.49 9.19
N PHE A 196 0.43 16.32 9.33
CA PHE A 196 1.31 15.98 10.44
C PHE A 196 2.65 15.43 9.90
N PRO A 197 3.59 16.31 9.54
CA PRO A 197 4.91 15.95 9.02
C PRO A 197 5.74 15.18 10.04
N ILE A 198 6.66 14.35 9.52
CA ILE A 198 7.64 13.63 10.33
C ILE A 198 9.00 14.31 10.28
N MET A 199 9.67 14.40 11.42
CA MET A 199 11.05 14.88 11.50
C MET A 199 12.03 13.81 11.03
N PRO A 200 13.19 14.21 10.45
CA PRO A 200 14.26 13.29 10.10
C PRO A 200 14.66 12.41 11.28
N GLN A 201 14.71 11.11 11.07
CA GLN A 201 15.05 10.15 12.12
C GLN A 201 15.46 8.80 11.55
N LYS A 202 16.09 7.96 12.38
CA LYS A 202 16.31 6.55 12.06
C LYS A 202 14.97 5.83 11.98
N TRP A 203 14.85 4.93 10.99
CA TRP A 203 13.64 4.16 10.74
C TRP A 203 13.96 2.67 10.67
N PHE A 204 13.16 1.87 11.31
CA PHE A 204 13.30 0.42 11.36
C PHE A 204 12.06 -0.24 10.76
N PHE A 205 12.23 -1.41 10.20
CA PHE A 205 11.13 -2.16 9.60
C PHE A 205 9.95 -2.39 10.56
N LYS A 206 10.24 -2.56 11.86
CA LYS A 206 9.21 -2.65 12.90
C LYS A 206 8.30 -1.42 12.91
N ASN A 207 8.82 -0.22 12.70
CA ASN A 207 8.02 1.00 12.66
C ASN A 207 7.02 0.94 11.50
N SER A 208 7.46 0.47 10.32
CA SER A 208 6.57 0.27 9.16
C SER A 208 5.46 -0.73 9.46
N ILE A 209 5.75 -1.84 10.13
CA ILE A 209 4.75 -2.82 10.54
C ILE A 209 3.72 -2.20 11.48
N ASP A 210 4.17 -1.43 12.48
CA ASP A 210 3.28 -0.77 13.44
C ASP A 210 2.35 0.25 12.76
N TYR A 211 2.84 1.00 11.76
CA TYR A 211 2.02 1.91 10.94
C TYR A 211 1.04 1.14 10.05
N SER A 212 1.51 0.09 9.38
CA SER A 212 0.67 -0.75 8.52
C SER A 212 -0.51 -1.35 9.28
N LEU A 213 -0.27 -1.84 10.50
CA LEU A 213 -1.35 -2.35 11.37
C LEU A 213 -2.39 -1.27 11.67
N SER A 214 -1.96 -0.05 12.02
CA SER A 214 -2.89 1.06 12.28
C SER A 214 -3.72 1.40 11.05
N LEU A 215 -3.11 1.41 9.86
CA LEU A 215 -3.82 1.65 8.59
C LEU A 215 -4.86 0.55 8.31
N HIS A 216 -4.49 -0.72 8.52
CA HIS A 216 -5.43 -1.84 8.32
C HIS A 216 -6.60 -1.81 9.30
N TYR A 217 -6.40 -1.36 10.53
CA TYR A 217 -7.48 -1.18 11.51
C TYR A 217 -8.38 0.03 11.22
N ALA A 218 -7.94 0.97 10.38
CA ALA A 218 -8.69 2.15 10.03
C ALA A 218 -9.67 1.92 8.85
N VAL A 219 -9.41 0.91 8.04
CA VAL A 219 -10.22 0.52 6.88
C VAL A 219 -11.30 -0.46 7.30
#